data_877fc0525d4eef3a98e5f15818b562fa
#
_entry.id   877fc0525d4eef3a98e5f15818b562fa
#
_cell.length_a   1.000
_cell.length_b   1.000
_cell.length_c   1.000
_cell.angle_alpha   90.00
_cell.angle_beta   90.00
_cell.angle_gamma   90.00
#
_symmetry.space_group_name_H-M   'P 1'
#
loop_
_entity.id
_entity.type
_entity.pdbx_description
1 polymer ?
#
loop_
_entity_poly.entity_id
_entity_poly.type
_entity_poly.pdbx_seq_one_letter_code
_entity_poly.pdbx_strand_id
1 'polypeptide(L)'
;MKTIWLDVSTVMAWHRPAVGIVRVEAESAAYGLQRLEAAPGSVRFCRFHATRGYQEVSAAELRVALARIQGRSAAVPKYELPPHVVPAVPLERRVTALVLRLINRLPAGLRVSAFEFAARRRESFGAALRGLRELRHSLKTFVRPPHVGFSGVARSGSWVPSTARPPVPFGSGDVYLSMGLDWDQKDLVYLYEQKRSLGFKVVLFCYDVIPVKFPHLCVGDVAASFSRYFANLAWCADEVLCISECSRTDLQALLGELGTPLPNMSVIKLGCQLPDIATDVIASDVTALLGRRFVLFVSTIERRKNHETLYRAYTRLVDAGETNLPLLVFVGMPGWGVNDLMADLRFDPRTKDLIKLLHHVNDADLARLYQHALMTVFPSLYEGWGLPVAESLAAGKCCLASSVASIPEVGGELVDYVDPWDVQAWAERLRWYFDNPSWVAEKEALIKGNYEPMSWPKCAEIVFSRAADLMIAPPAQKATGR
;
A
#
# COMPACT_ATOMS: atom_id res chain seq x y z
N MET A 1 -10.68 -14.32 -32.75
CA MET A 1 -11.57 -13.90 -31.66
C MET A 1 -10.81 -12.85 -30.85
N LYS A 2 -11.39 -11.69 -30.52
CA LYS A 2 -10.71 -10.69 -29.72
C LYS A 2 -10.72 -11.12 -28.25
N THR A 3 -9.60 -10.95 -27.56
CA THR A 3 -9.36 -11.51 -26.22
C THR A 3 -8.93 -10.42 -25.23
N ILE A 4 -9.41 -10.49 -23.99
CA ILE A 4 -8.86 -9.71 -22.87
C ILE A 4 -7.66 -10.46 -22.28
N TRP A 5 -6.51 -9.83 -22.32
CA TRP A 5 -5.29 -10.31 -21.68
C TRP A 5 -5.13 -9.66 -20.31
N LEU A 6 -5.50 -10.39 -19.25
CA LEU A 6 -5.30 -9.92 -17.89
C LEU A 6 -3.86 -10.17 -17.46
N ASP A 7 -3.16 -9.12 -17.10
CA ASP A 7 -1.85 -9.22 -16.48
C ASP A 7 -1.98 -9.64 -15.01
N VAL A 8 -1.30 -10.71 -14.67
CA VAL A 8 -1.29 -11.30 -13.31
C VAL A 8 0.12 -11.34 -12.71
N SER A 9 1.00 -10.44 -13.17
CA SER A 9 2.41 -10.40 -12.74
C SER A 9 2.55 -10.27 -11.24
N THR A 10 1.73 -9.42 -10.60
CA THR A 10 1.78 -9.18 -9.16
C THR A 10 1.35 -10.42 -8.39
N VAL A 11 0.21 -11.02 -8.75
CA VAL A 11 -0.30 -12.25 -8.13
C VAL A 11 0.70 -13.41 -8.28
N MET A 12 1.30 -13.57 -9.46
CA MET A 12 2.27 -14.64 -9.70
C MET A 12 3.56 -14.48 -8.87
N ALA A 13 3.97 -13.24 -8.58
CA ALA A 13 5.16 -12.93 -7.79
C ALA A 13 4.88 -12.83 -6.28
N TRP A 14 3.62 -12.82 -5.85
CA TRP A 14 3.24 -12.57 -4.46
C TRP A 14 3.21 -13.84 -3.62
N HIS A 15 3.72 -13.76 -2.37
CA HIS A 15 3.84 -14.91 -1.46
C HIS A 15 3.19 -14.69 -0.08
N ARG A 16 2.45 -13.60 0.09
CA ARG A 16 1.76 -13.23 1.34
C ARG A 16 0.25 -13.18 1.09
N PRO A 17 -0.60 -13.10 2.14
CA PRO A 17 -2.01 -12.79 1.95
C PRO A 17 -2.21 -11.54 1.10
N ALA A 18 -3.21 -11.55 0.24
CA ALA A 18 -3.51 -10.44 -0.66
C ALA A 18 -4.12 -9.27 0.12
N VAL A 19 -3.48 -8.09 0.04
CA VAL A 19 -3.97 -6.85 0.64
C VAL A 19 -3.87 -5.71 -0.37
N GLY A 20 -4.73 -4.71 -0.25
CA GLY A 20 -4.72 -3.53 -1.12
C GLY A 20 -4.72 -3.88 -2.60
N ILE A 21 -3.76 -3.35 -3.37
CA ILE A 21 -3.63 -3.54 -4.83
C ILE A 21 -3.54 -5.02 -5.22
N VAL A 22 -2.82 -5.82 -4.44
CA VAL A 22 -2.68 -7.27 -4.71
C VAL A 22 -4.03 -7.97 -4.61
N ARG A 23 -4.91 -7.55 -3.69
CA ARG A 23 -6.27 -8.07 -3.57
C ARG A 23 -7.09 -7.71 -4.81
N VAL A 24 -7.00 -6.49 -5.32
CA VAL A 24 -7.71 -6.06 -6.54
C VAL A 24 -7.34 -6.97 -7.72
N GLU A 25 -6.05 -7.22 -7.95
CA GLU A 25 -5.59 -8.10 -9.02
C GLU A 25 -6.01 -9.56 -8.78
N ALA A 26 -5.91 -10.06 -7.54
CA ALA A 26 -6.27 -11.44 -7.20
C ALA A 26 -7.77 -11.73 -7.40
N GLU A 27 -8.64 -10.84 -6.93
CA GLU A 27 -10.10 -10.96 -7.08
C GLU A 27 -10.52 -10.86 -8.55
N SER A 28 -9.88 -9.97 -9.30
CA SER A 28 -10.12 -9.85 -10.74
C SER A 28 -9.58 -11.04 -11.53
N ALA A 29 -8.47 -11.63 -11.09
CA ALA A 29 -7.95 -12.88 -11.66
C ALA A 29 -8.87 -14.06 -11.39
N ALA A 30 -9.46 -14.16 -10.19
CA ALA A 30 -10.45 -15.16 -9.85
C ALA A 30 -11.71 -15.04 -10.72
N TYR A 31 -12.22 -13.82 -10.90
CA TYR A 31 -13.33 -13.53 -11.83
C TYR A 31 -12.97 -13.88 -13.28
N GLY A 32 -11.75 -13.53 -13.72
CA GLY A 32 -11.26 -13.88 -15.06
C GLY A 32 -11.23 -15.37 -15.32
N LEU A 33 -10.89 -16.21 -14.33
CA LEU A 33 -10.97 -17.68 -14.42
C LEU A 33 -12.41 -18.15 -14.59
N GLN A 34 -13.37 -17.62 -13.83
CA GLN A 34 -14.79 -17.95 -13.98
C GLN A 34 -15.31 -17.56 -15.37
N ARG A 35 -14.91 -16.40 -15.87
CA ARG A 35 -15.28 -15.94 -17.21
C ARG A 35 -14.66 -16.80 -18.31
N LEU A 36 -13.43 -17.28 -18.14
CA LEU A 36 -12.79 -18.22 -19.08
C LEU A 36 -13.55 -19.55 -19.15
N GLU A 37 -14.04 -20.06 -18.01
CA GLU A 37 -14.84 -21.28 -17.93
C GLU A 37 -16.20 -21.11 -18.64
N ALA A 38 -16.85 -19.97 -18.45
CA ALA A 38 -18.14 -19.65 -19.08
C ALA A 38 -18.02 -19.37 -20.59
N ALA A 39 -16.93 -18.78 -21.04
CA ALA A 39 -16.70 -18.39 -22.44
C ALA A 39 -15.22 -18.64 -22.82
N PRO A 40 -14.86 -19.84 -23.28
CA PRO A 40 -13.51 -20.17 -23.66
C PRO A 40 -12.91 -19.20 -24.68
N GLY A 41 -11.71 -18.70 -24.41
CA GLY A 41 -10.99 -17.76 -25.29
C GLY A 41 -11.36 -16.29 -25.10
N SER A 42 -12.35 -15.94 -24.28
CA SER A 42 -12.71 -14.54 -24.00
C SER A 42 -11.67 -13.83 -23.13
N VAL A 43 -10.96 -14.58 -22.28
CA VAL A 43 -9.92 -14.09 -21.38
C VAL A 43 -8.69 -14.98 -21.48
N ARG A 44 -7.51 -14.38 -21.44
CA ARG A 44 -6.23 -15.05 -21.24
C ARG A 44 -5.43 -14.31 -20.18
N PHE A 45 -4.43 -14.98 -19.63
CA PHE A 45 -3.61 -14.41 -18.57
C PHE A 45 -2.17 -14.29 -19.05
N CYS A 46 -1.51 -13.22 -18.65
CA CYS A 46 -0.09 -13.03 -18.95
C CYS A 46 0.66 -12.49 -17.72
N ARG A 47 1.97 -12.66 -17.74
CA ARG A 47 2.90 -12.03 -16.80
C ARG A 47 4.06 -11.40 -17.54
N PHE A 48 4.58 -10.31 -17.00
CA PHE A 48 5.76 -9.67 -17.51
C PHE A 48 7.02 -10.22 -16.84
N HIS A 49 8.06 -10.43 -17.63
CA HIS A 49 9.39 -10.78 -17.17
C HIS A 49 10.42 -9.86 -17.82
N ALA A 50 11.32 -9.26 -17.02
CA ALA A 50 12.23 -8.23 -17.48
C ALA A 50 13.08 -8.62 -18.71
N THR A 51 13.47 -9.89 -18.83
CA THR A 51 14.31 -10.38 -19.95
C THR A 51 13.51 -11.12 -21.03
N ARG A 52 12.35 -11.68 -20.71
CA ARG A 52 11.55 -12.52 -21.62
C ARG A 52 10.31 -11.83 -22.17
N GLY A 53 10.03 -10.59 -21.73
CA GLY A 53 8.82 -9.87 -22.10
C GLY A 53 7.56 -10.49 -21.49
N TYR A 54 6.43 -10.35 -22.19
CA TYR A 54 5.16 -10.91 -21.77
C TYR A 54 5.04 -12.39 -22.11
N GLN A 55 4.67 -13.19 -21.13
CA GLN A 55 4.49 -14.64 -21.27
C GLN A 55 3.06 -15.01 -20.87
N GLU A 56 2.42 -15.92 -21.61
CA GLU A 56 1.14 -16.46 -21.23
C GLU A 56 1.26 -17.26 -19.94
N VAL A 57 0.23 -17.18 -19.10
CA VAL A 57 0.07 -17.93 -17.86
C VAL A 57 -1.14 -18.82 -18.01
N SER A 58 -0.99 -20.12 -17.76
CA SER A 58 -2.11 -21.05 -17.82
C SER A 58 -3.07 -20.86 -16.65
N ALA A 59 -4.35 -21.21 -16.87
CA ALA A 59 -5.35 -21.19 -15.80
C ALA A 59 -4.94 -22.06 -14.60
N ALA A 60 -4.24 -23.18 -14.83
CA ALA A 60 -3.74 -24.06 -13.77
C ALA A 60 -2.68 -23.38 -12.90
N GLU A 61 -1.68 -22.74 -13.51
CA GLU A 61 -0.64 -21.95 -12.79
C GLU A 61 -1.28 -20.81 -11.97
N LEU A 62 -2.26 -20.11 -12.56
CA LEU A 62 -2.94 -19.02 -11.88
C LEU A 62 -3.75 -19.52 -10.67
N ARG A 63 -4.47 -20.65 -10.78
CA ARG A 63 -5.19 -21.24 -9.64
C ARG A 63 -4.24 -21.59 -8.49
N VAL A 64 -3.07 -22.15 -8.80
CA VAL A 64 -2.04 -22.46 -7.78
C VAL A 64 -1.55 -21.17 -7.09
N ALA A 65 -1.31 -20.11 -7.86
CA ALA A 65 -0.89 -18.81 -7.28
C ALA A 65 -1.98 -18.20 -6.38
N LEU A 66 -3.24 -18.23 -6.81
CA LEU A 66 -4.37 -17.73 -6.01
C LEU A 66 -4.58 -18.55 -4.74
N ALA A 67 -4.52 -19.89 -4.81
CA ALA A 67 -4.63 -20.75 -3.63
C ALA A 67 -3.51 -20.48 -2.60
N ARG A 68 -2.30 -20.21 -3.07
CA ARG A 68 -1.17 -19.81 -2.22
C ARG A 68 -1.44 -18.51 -1.47
N ILE A 69 -1.94 -17.48 -2.15
CA ILE A 69 -2.24 -16.15 -1.59
C ILE A 69 -3.40 -16.23 -0.59
N GLN A 70 -4.39 -17.10 -0.85
CA GLN A 70 -5.56 -17.30 0.02
C GLN A 70 -5.27 -18.19 1.24
N GLY A 71 -4.03 -18.66 1.42
CA GLY A 71 -3.66 -19.55 2.52
C GLY A 71 -4.29 -20.97 2.44
N ARG A 72 -4.89 -21.31 1.30
CA ARG A 72 -5.52 -22.63 1.06
C ARG A 72 -4.53 -23.71 0.61
N SER A 73 -3.27 -23.35 0.37
CA SER A 73 -2.21 -24.31 0.03
C SER A 73 -1.56 -24.86 1.30
N ALA A 74 -1.56 -26.17 1.47
CA ALA A 74 -0.98 -26.89 2.61
C ALA A 74 0.56 -26.74 2.76
N ALA A 75 1.22 -26.06 1.85
CA ALA A 75 2.66 -25.81 1.86
C ALA A 75 2.93 -24.31 1.79
N VAL A 76 2.58 -23.59 2.85
CA VAL A 76 3.26 -22.32 3.11
C VAL A 76 4.65 -22.69 3.63
N PRO A 77 5.76 -22.43 2.90
CA PRO A 77 7.07 -22.47 3.50
C PRO A 77 6.98 -21.51 4.70
N LYS A 78 7.22 -21.98 5.92
CA LYS A 78 7.49 -21.07 7.02
C LYS A 78 8.59 -20.15 6.53
N TYR A 79 8.23 -18.91 6.21
CA TYR A 79 9.20 -17.88 5.97
C TYR A 79 9.83 -17.63 7.34
N GLU A 80 10.86 -18.40 7.62
CA GLU A 80 11.83 -18.02 8.65
C GLU A 80 12.35 -16.68 8.16
N LEU A 81 12.03 -15.64 8.90
CA LEU A 81 12.76 -14.37 8.79
C LEU A 81 14.22 -14.76 8.68
N PRO A 82 14.97 -14.30 7.66
CA PRO A 82 16.39 -14.59 7.59
C PRO A 82 16.92 -14.29 8.98
N PRO A 83 17.72 -15.21 9.58
CA PRO A 83 18.18 -15.04 10.95
C PRO A 83 18.64 -13.61 11.03
N HIS A 84 18.12 -12.85 12.00
CA HIS A 84 18.49 -11.46 12.17
C HIS A 84 20.01 -11.44 12.03
N VAL A 85 20.50 -11.05 10.87
CA VAL A 85 21.89 -10.68 10.71
C VAL A 85 21.97 -9.49 11.63
N VAL A 86 22.37 -9.76 12.87
CA VAL A 86 22.70 -8.70 13.82
C VAL A 86 23.66 -7.84 13.03
N PRO A 87 23.25 -6.64 12.60
CA PRO A 87 24.08 -5.82 11.74
C PRO A 87 25.39 -5.71 12.47
N ALA A 88 26.47 -6.13 11.83
CA ALA A 88 27.80 -6.15 12.45
C ALA A 88 27.98 -4.80 13.10
N VAL A 89 28.13 -4.79 14.44
CA VAL A 89 28.17 -3.54 15.24
C VAL A 89 29.10 -2.58 14.51
N PRO A 90 28.60 -1.42 14.02
CA PRO A 90 29.39 -0.52 13.20
C PRO A 90 30.72 -0.24 13.87
N LEU A 91 31.80 -0.22 13.11
CA LEU A 91 33.14 0.03 13.62
C LEU A 91 33.19 1.21 14.61
N GLU A 92 32.39 2.24 14.31
CA GLU A 92 32.18 3.42 15.16
C GLU A 92 31.67 3.07 16.57
N ARG A 93 30.74 2.14 16.70
CA ARG A 93 30.25 1.68 18.02
C ARG A 93 31.30 0.86 18.77
N ARG A 94 32.10 0.07 18.05
CA ARG A 94 33.19 -0.68 18.66
C ARG A 94 34.29 0.24 19.16
N VAL A 95 34.68 1.25 18.37
CA VAL A 95 35.65 2.27 18.73
C VAL A 95 35.13 3.12 19.91
N THR A 96 33.88 3.55 19.87
CA THR A 96 33.25 4.30 20.97
C THR A 96 33.23 3.49 22.28
N ALA A 97 32.86 2.20 22.21
CA ALA A 97 32.87 1.33 23.38
C ALA A 97 34.28 1.10 23.95
N LEU A 98 35.31 1.02 23.10
CA LEU A 98 36.69 0.91 23.54
C LEU A 98 37.16 2.20 24.22
N VAL A 99 36.89 3.35 23.63
CA VAL A 99 37.21 4.68 24.18
C VAL A 99 36.54 4.88 25.53
N LEU A 100 35.25 4.56 25.66
CA LEU A 100 34.53 4.65 26.94
C LEU A 100 35.11 3.70 28.01
N ARG A 101 35.54 2.48 27.62
CA ARG A 101 36.22 1.55 28.56
C ARG A 101 37.57 2.11 29.05
N LEU A 102 38.32 2.78 28.17
CA LEU A 102 39.58 3.42 28.54
C LEU A 102 39.36 4.62 29.46
N ILE A 103 38.40 5.47 29.17
CA ILE A 103 38.03 6.62 30.02
C ILE A 103 37.57 6.15 31.40
N ASN A 104 36.80 5.06 31.50
CA ASN A 104 36.35 4.53 32.78
C ASN A 104 37.48 3.95 33.68
N ARG A 105 38.65 3.72 33.11
CA ARG A 105 39.84 3.28 33.86
C ARG A 105 40.67 4.44 34.40
N LEU A 106 40.36 5.68 33.99
CA LEU A 106 41.09 6.85 34.50
C LEU A 106 40.64 7.22 35.92
N PRO A 107 41.51 7.87 36.72
CA PRO A 107 41.14 8.45 38.01
C PRO A 107 39.94 9.40 37.87
N ALA A 108 39.09 9.49 38.92
CA ALA A 108 37.81 10.22 38.87
C ALA A 108 37.95 11.67 38.42
N GLY A 109 39.00 12.39 38.81
CA GLY A 109 39.27 13.76 38.44
C GLY A 109 39.58 13.99 36.94
N LEU A 110 40.03 12.96 36.24
CA LEU A 110 40.37 13.04 34.82
C LEU A 110 39.27 12.50 33.87
N ARG A 111 38.29 11.77 34.42
CA ARG A 111 37.23 11.15 33.62
C ARG A 111 36.36 12.16 32.89
N VAL A 112 35.96 13.25 33.54
CA VAL A 112 35.08 14.27 32.97
C VAL A 112 35.79 14.97 31.81
N SER A 113 37.01 15.43 32.01
CA SER A 113 37.79 16.10 30.96
C SER A 113 38.09 15.18 29.76
N ALA A 114 38.39 13.93 30.04
CA ALA A 114 38.61 12.92 28.98
C ALA A 114 37.33 12.59 28.23
N PHE A 115 36.18 12.55 28.90
CA PHE A 115 34.87 12.37 28.27
C PHE A 115 34.48 13.57 27.39
N GLU A 116 34.63 14.79 27.91
CA GLU A 116 34.36 16.01 27.12
C GLU A 116 35.27 16.12 25.90
N PHE A 117 36.55 15.82 26.04
CA PHE A 117 37.48 15.76 24.91
C PHE A 117 37.07 14.73 23.87
N ALA A 118 36.70 13.52 24.28
CA ALA A 118 36.23 12.46 23.38
C ALA A 118 34.90 12.84 22.70
N ALA A 119 33.96 13.46 23.43
CA ALA A 119 32.68 13.92 22.90
C ALA A 119 32.86 15.00 21.83
N ARG A 120 33.68 16.02 22.09
CA ARG A 120 33.97 17.09 21.10
C ARG A 120 34.66 16.60 19.83
N ARG A 121 35.51 15.57 19.93
CA ARG A 121 36.20 14.96 18.79
C ARG A 121 35.34 13.95 18.03
N ARG A 122 34.29 13.40 18.66
CA ARG A 122 33.40 12.42 18.05
C ARG A 122 32.68 12.96 16.81
N GLU A 123 32.19 14.21 16.87
CA GLU A 123 31.53 14.86 15.73
C GLU A 123 32.49 15.09 14.56
N SER A 124 33.70 15.56 14.86
CA SER A 124 34.75 15.79 13.84
C SER A 124 35.21 14.47 13.20
N PHE A 125 35.34 13.40 14.00
CA PHE A 125 35.73 12.08 13.50
C PHE A 125 34.59 11.42 12.70
N GLY A 126 33.35 11.59 13.11
CA GLY A 126 32.15 11.13 12.39
C GLY A 126 31.99 11.88 11.07
N ALA A 127 32.28 13.19 11.03
CA ALA A 127 32.28 13.99 9.81
C ALA A 127 33.39 13.56 8.83
N ALA A 128 34.59 13.32 9.33
CA ALA A 128 35.73 12.83 8.52
C ALA A 128 35.47 11.42 7.92
N LEU A 129 34.86 10.53 8.70
CA LEU A 129 34.48 9.18 8.21
C LEU A 129 33.34 9.24 7.17
N ARG A 130 32.37 10.15 7.33
CA ARG A 130 31.34 10.39 6.32
C ARG A 130 31.97 10.93 5.03
N GLY A 131 32.82 11.95 5.12
CA GLY A 131 33.54 12.49 3.98
C GLY A 131 34.40 11.44 3.21
N LEU A 132 35.07 10.56 3.94
CA LEU A 132 35.82 9.45 3.32
C LEU A 132 34.91 8.41 2.65
N ARG A 133 33.71 8.13 3.20
CA ARG A 133 32.71 7.28 2.57
C ARG A 133 32.15 7.91 1.30
N GLU A 134 31.83 9.19 1.36
CA GLU A 134 31.36 9.96 0.19
C GLU A 134 32.42 10.04 -0.90
N LEU A 135 33.68 10.30 -0.54
CA LEU A 135 34.80 10.28 -1.47
C LEU A 135 34.98 8.89 -2.11
N ARG A 136 34.88 7.83 -1.33
CA ARG A 136 34.96 6.44 -1.83
C ARG A 136 33.77 6.06 -2.69
N HIS A 137 32.59 6.60 -2.39
CA HIS A 137 31.38 6.43 -3.19
C HIS A 137 31.52 7.22 -4.50
N SER A 138 31.98 8.46 -4.46
CA SER A 138 32.22 9.30 -5.63
C SER A 138 33.31 8.75 -6.53
N LEU A 139 34.39 8.20 -5.98
CA LEU A 139 35.43 7.49 -6.75
C LEU A 139 34.88 6.22 -7.40
N LYS A 140 34.02 5.47 -6.73
CA LYS A 140 33.36 4.30 -7.33
C LYS A 140 32.39 4.68 -8.44
N THR A 141 31.68 5.80 -8.30
CA THR A 141 30.76 6.32 -9.33
C THR A 141 31.50 6.95 -10.49
N PHE A 142 32.71 7.48 -10.28
CA PHE A 142 33.56 8.00 -11.35
C PHE A 142 34.16 6.89 -12.21
N VAL A 143 34.48 5.74 -11.63
CA VAL A 143 35.06 4.56 -12.32
C VAL A 143 33.98 3.65 -12.94
N ARG A 144 32.73 3.74 -12.47
CA ARG A 144 31.57 3.06 -13.05
C ARG A 144 30.42 4.05 -13.09
N PRO A 145 29.91 4.45 -14.29
CA PRO A 145 28.73 5.31 -14.37
C PRO A 145 27.57 4.66 -13.58
N PRO A 146 26.80 5.44 -12.85
CA PRO A 146 25.76 4.89 -11.99
C PRO A 146 24.68 4.21 -12.83
N HIS A 147 24.63 2.89 -12.77
CA HIS A 147 23.36 2.21 -12.98
C HIS A 147 22.50 2.59 -11.76
N VAL A 148 21.50 3.41 -11.98
CA VAL A 148 20.51 3.78 -10.97
C VAL A 148 19.80 2.49 -10.55
N GLY A 149 20.28 1.88 -9.48
CA GLY A 149 19.72 0.68 -8.87
C GLY A 149 19.11 1.01 -7.54
N PHE A 150 17.80 0.95 -7.44
CA PHE A 150 17.11 0.91 -6.17
C PHE A 150 17.49 -0.37 -5.42
N SER A 151 18.15 -0.24 -4.27
CA SER A 151 18.45 -1.35 -3.36
C SER A 151 17.22 -1.65 -2.51
N GLY A 152 16.50 -2.70 -2.85
CA GLY A 152 15.36 -3.19 -2.08
C GLY A 152 14.84 -4.57 -2.47
N VAL A 153 15.16 -5.01 -3.68
CA VAL A 153 14.92 -6.39 -4.15
C VAL A 153 16.09 -6.74 -5.04
N ALA A 154 16.71 -7.90 -4.82
CA ALA A 154 17.81 -8.37 -5.63
C ALA A 154 17.39 -8.43 -7.11
N ARG A 155 17.73 -7.42 -7.88
CA ARG A 155 17.61 -7.44 -9.34
C ARG A 155 18.79 -8.23 -9.91
N SER A 156 18.66 -9.54 -9.97
CA SER A 156 19.46 -10.36 -10.88
C SER A 156 18.81 -10.29 -12.28
N GLY A 157 19.12 -9.28 -13.03
CA GLY A 157 18.65 -9.16 -14.40
C GLY A 157 19.33 -7.99 -15.08
N SER A 158 20.24 -8.26 -16.00
CA SER A 158 20.76 -7.25 -16.91
C SER A 158 19.59 -6.68 -17.73
N TRP A 159 19.49 -5.36 -17.80
CA TRP A 159 18.53 -4.69 -18.67
C TRP A 159 18.81 -5.12 -20.12
N VAL A 160 17.86 -5.80 -20.73
CA VAL A 160 17.96 -6.25 -22.13
C VAL A 160 17.26 -5.20 -22.99
N PRO A 161 17.89 -4.66 -24.04
CA PRO A 161 17.24 -3.73 -24.96
C PRO A 161 15.91 -4.31 -25.48
N SER A 162 14.91 -3.45 -25.71
CA SER A 162 13.56 -3.86 -26.15
C SER A 162 13.56 -4.72 -27.42
N THR A 163 14.52 -4.48 -28.30
CA THR A 163 14.72 -5.23 -29.56
C THR A 163 15.12 -6.69 -29.38
N ALA A 164 15.60 -7.10 -28.19
CA ALA A 164 16.01 -8.46 -27.90
C ALA A 164 14.91 -9.30 -27.21
N ARG A 165 13.77 -8.71 -26.90
CA ARG A 165 12.64 -9.42 -26.25
C ARG A 165 11.78 -10.12 -27.30
N PRO A 166 11.24 -11.33 -26.98
CA PRO A 166 10.29 -11.99 -27.88
C PRO A 166 9.03 -11.14 -28.04
N PRO A 167 8.30 -11.30 -29.16
CA PRO A 167 7.06 -10.58 -29.39
C PRO A 167 6.03 -10.89 -28.28
N VAL A 168 5.16 -9.92 -27.99
CA VAL A 168 4.07 -10.09 -27.04
C VAL A 168 3.02 -11.09 -27.59
N PRO A 169 2.30 -11.81 -26.73
CA PRO A 169 1.28 -12.78 -27.18
C PRO A 169 -0.02 -12.13 -27.66
N PHE A 170 -0.12 -10.80 -27.63
CA PHE A 170 -1.34 -10.03 -27.95
C PHE A 170 -1.48 -9.85 -29.47
N GLY A 171 -2.71 -9.93 -29.97
CA GLY A 171 -3.05 -9.72 -31.38
C GLY A 171 -3.79 -8.41 -31.61
N SER A 172 -3.98 -8.08 -32.91
CA SER A 172 -4.77 -6.90 -33.29
C SER A 172 -6.20 -6.98 -32.75
N GLY A 173 -6.62 -5.93 -32.06
CA GLY A 173 -7.95 -5.82 -31.47
C GLY A 173 -8.12 -6.52 -30.13
N ASP A 174 -7.10 -7.17 -29.60
CA ASP A 174 -7.07 -7.62 -28.20
C ASP A 174 -6.99 -6.42 -27.25
N VAL A 175 -7.29 -6.65 -25.98
CA VAL A 175 -7.13 -5.67 -24.90
C VAL A 175 -6.20 -6.21 -23.84
N TYR A 176 -5.11 -5.51 -23.60
CA TYR A 176 -4.26 -5.73 -22.43
C TYR A 176 -4.82 -4.97 -21.24
N LEU A 177 -5.06 -5.66 -20.13
CA LEU A 177 -5.62 -5.12 -18.89
C LEU A 177 -4.65 -5.38 -17.73
N SER A 178 -4.26 -4.32 -17.03
CA SER A 178 -3.41 -4.42 -15.85
C SER A 178 -3.95 -3.64 -14.67
N MET A 179 -3.94 -4.32 -13.50
CA MET A 179 -4.40 -3.79 -12.21
C MET A 179 -3.36 -4.00 -11.09
N GLY A 180 -2.14 -4.40 -11.44
CA GLY A 180 -1.10 -4.73 -10.47
C GLY A 180 -0.15 -3.59 -10.13
N LEU A 181 1.01 -3.97 -9.58
CA LEU A 181 2.10 -3.04 -9.22
C LEU A 181 2.94 -2.67 -10.45
N ASP A 182 2.34 -1.98 -11.40
CA ASP A 182 2.91 -1.72 -12.72
C ASP A 182 4.22 -0.92 -12.66
N TRP A 183 4.32 0.05 -11.75
CA TRP A 183 5.48 0.93 -11.61
C TRP A 183 6.77 0.19 -11.19
N ASP A 184 6.64 -0.95 -10.52
CA ASP A 184 7.78 -1.75 -10.05
C ASP A 184 8.14 -2.90 -10.98
N GLN A 185 7.18 -3.39 -11.77
CA GLN A 185 7.29 -4.69 -12.40
C GLN A 185 7.28 -4.64 -13.92
N LYS A 186 6.88 -3.51 -14.55
CA LYS A 186 6.61 -3.47 -15.99
C LYS A 186 7.38 -2.41 -16.74
N ASP A 187 7.54 -2.64 -18.03
CA ASP A 187 8.14 -1.72 -18.99
C ASP A 187 7.05 -1.18 -19.94
N LEU A 188 6.45 -0.06 -19.55
CA LEU A 188 5.38 0.55 -20.34
C LEU A 188 5.87 1.13 -21.67
N VAL A 189 7.17 1.45 -21.80
CA VAL A 189 7.74 1.90 -23.09
C VAL A 189 7.73 0.73 -24.07
N TYR A 190 8.20 -0.44 -23.65
CA TYR A 190 8.13 -1.65 -24.45
C TYR A 190 6.68 -2.02 -24.81
N LEU A 191 5.75 -1.96 -23.86
CA LEU A 191 4.35 -2.23 -24.11
C LEU A 191 3.75 -1.27 -25.16
N TYR A 192 4.10 0.02 -25.09
CA TYR A 192 3.69 1.03 -26.05
C TYR A 192 4.21 0.75 -27.45
N GLU A 193 5.50 0.38 -27.60
CA GLU A 193 6.08 0.01 -28.89
C GLU A 193 5.36 -1.18 -29.51
N GLN A 194 5.07 -2.22 -28.71
CA GLN A 194 4.33 -3.40 -29.15
C GLN A 194 2.88 -3.04 -29.55
N LYS A 195 2.20 -2.21 -28.73
CA LYS A 195 0.86 -1.72 -29.04
C LYS A 195 0.81 -1.01 -30.39
N ARG A 196 1.79 -0.14 -30.66
CA ARG A 196 1.86 0.59 -31.94
C ARG A 196 2.05 -0.33 -33.15
N SER A 197 2.81 -1.41 -32.99
CA SER A 197 3.09 -2.35 -34.09
C SER A 197 1.97 -3.35 -34.34
N LEU A 198 1.28 -3.80 -33.27
CA LEU A 198 0.30 -4.89 -33.34
C LEU A 198 -1.15 -4.42 -33.30
N GLY A 199 -1.43 -3.20 -32.79
CA GLY A 199 -2.77 -2.62 -32.82
C GLY A 199 -3.72 -3.15 -31.74
N PHE A 200 -3.21 -3.70 -30.62
CA PHE A 200 -4.04 -4.01 -29.46
C PHE A 200 -4.31 -2.75 -28.61
N LYS A 201 -5.26 -2.84 -27.69
CA LYS A 201 -5.63 -1.77 -26.77
C LYS A 201 -5.06 -2.01 -25.38
N VAL A 202 -4.91 -0.95 -24.57
CA VAL A 202 -4.30 -0.99 -23.25
C VAL A 202 -5.18 -0.28 -22.23
N VAL A 203 -5.58 -1.00 -21.19
CA VAL A 203 -6.27 -0.49 -20.00
C VAL A 203 -5.34 -0.62 -18.80
N LEU A 204 -5.08 0.50 -18.14
CA LEU A 204 -4.23 0.56 -16.94
C LEU A 204 -5.00 1.15 -15.77
N PHE A 205 -4.50 0.91 -14.55
CA PHE A 205 -5.07 1.42 -13.32
C PHE A 205 -4.26 2.59 -12.76
N CYS A 206 -4.96 3.56 -12.17
CA CYS A 206 -4.39 4.56 -11.29
C CYS A 206 -5.02 4.43 -9.90
N TYR A 207 -4.24 3.99 -8.94
CA TYR A 207 -4.66 3.92 -7.55
C TYR A 207 -4.57 5.29 -6.86
N ASP A 208 -3.46 5.98 -7.06
CA ASP A 208 -3.22 7.33 -6.58
C ASP A 208 -1.95 7.91 -7.24
N VAL A 209 -1.72 9.19 -7.02
CA VAL A 209 -0.47 9.88 -7.40
C VAL A 209 0.29 10.38 -6.17
N ILE A 210 0.02 9.82 -5.00
CA ILE A 210 0.56 10.23 -3.70
C ILE A 210 2.09 10.34 -3.71
N PRO A 211 2.86 9.40 -4.30
CA PRO A 211 4.32 9.51 -4.31
C PRO A 211 4.86 10.76 -5.00
N VAL A 212 4.11 11.31 -5.94
CA VAL A 212 4.48 12.57 -6.63
C VAL A 212 3.94 13.77 -5.88
N LYS A 213 2.69 13.73 -5.44
CA LYS A 213 1.99 14.84 -4.77
C LYS A 213 2.51 15.09 -3.35
N PHE A 214 2.85 14.03 -2.61
CA PHE A 214 3.32 14.07 -1.22
C PHE A 214 4.57 13.21 -1.00
N PRO A 215 5.70 13.53 -1.64
CA PRO A 215 6.91 12.71 -1.58
C PRO A 215 7.45 12.53 -0.15
N HIS A 216 7.22 13.52 0.73
CA HIS A 216 7.63 13.47 2.14
C HIS A 216 6.84 12.45 2.99
N LEU A 217 5.71 11.94 2.50
CA LEU A 217 4.95 10.87 3.13
C LEU A 217 5.36 9.47 2.62
N CYS A 218 6.28 9.41 1.66
CA CYS A 218 6.74 8.17 1.03
C CYS A 218 8.19 7.86 1.38
N VAL A 219 8.68 6.69 0.97
CA VAL A 219 10.06 6.23 1.20
C VAL A 219 10.97 6.68 0.07
N GLY A 220 12.11 7.26 0.42
CA GLY A 220 13.17 7.58 -0.53
C GLY A 220 12.75 8.60 -1.59
N ASP A 221 13.53 8.67 -2.67
CA ASP A 221 13.22 9.53 -3.82
C ASP A 221 12.39 8.75 -4.85
N VAL A 222 11.11 8.53 -4.53
CA VAL A 222 10.18 7.82 -5.42
C VAL A 222 9.45 8.75 -6.40
N ALA A 223 9.41 10.06 -6.13
CA ALA A 223 8.65 11.03 -6.92
C ALA A 223 9.08 11.06 -8.39
N ALA A 224 10.38 11.10 -8.66
CA ALA A 224 10.90 11.11 -10.03
C ALA A 224 10.59 9.79 -10.79
N SER A 225 10.64 8.65 -10.10
CA SER A 225 10.30 7.35 -10.67
C SER A 225 8.81 7.27 -11.02
N PHE A 226 7.94 7.74 -10.12
CA PHE A 226 6.50 7.76 -10.34
C PHE A 226 6.08 8.78 -11.40
N SER A 227 6.70 9.97 -11.46
CA SER A 227 6.44 10.95 -12.53
C SER A 227 6.74 10.36 -13.91
N ARG A 228 7.85 9.63 -14.04
CA ARG A 228 8.20 8.92 -15.29
C ARG A 228 7.20 7.80 -15.60
N TYR A 229 6.79 7.05 -14.58
CA TYR A 229 5.79 6.01 -14.74
C TYR A 229 4.47 6.59 -15.27
N PHE A 230 3.95 7.66 -14.68
CA PHE A 230 2.70 8.29 -15.10
C PHE A 230 2.81 8.92 -16.50
N ALA A 231 3.96 9.51 -16.86
CA ALA A 231 4.20 9.96 -18.22
C ALA A 231 4.11 8.79 -19.22
N ASN A 232 4.76 7.65 -18.93
CA ASN A 232 4.70 6.47 -19.80
C ASN A 232 3.29 5.85 -19.83
N LEU A 233 2.56 5.85 -18.71
CA LEU A 233 1.16 5.42 -18.63
C LEU A 233 0.29 6.25 -19.57
N ALA A 234 0.44 7.58 -19.58
CA ALA A 234 -0.32 8.48 -20.43
C ALA A 234 -0.18 8.18 -21.93
N TRP A 235 1.04 7.84 -22.37
CA TRP A 235 1.30 7.46 -23.76
C TRP A 235 0.82 6.04 -24.09
N CYS A 236 0.88 5.13 -23.12
CA CYS A 236 0.60 3.72 -23.32
C CYS A 236 -0.90 3.39 -23.26
N ALA A 237 -1.63 3.98 -22.31
CA ALA A 237 -3.03 3.65 -22.07
C ALA A 237 -3.97 4.19 -23.15
N ASP A 238 -4.98 3.41 -23.55
CA ASP A 238 -6.18 3.88 -24.24
C ASP A 238 -7.24 4.32 -23.23
N GLU A 239 -7.28 3.65 -22.06
CA GLU A 239 -8.11 4.02 -20.92
C GLU A 239 -7.36 3.80 -19.62
N VAL A 240 -7.54 4.71 -18.66
CA VAL A 240 -7.06 4.57 -17.29
C VAL A 240 -8.27 4.49 -16.35
N LEU A 241 -8.33 3.41 -15.59
CA LEU A 241 -9.34 3.23 -14.56
C LEU A 241 -8.81 3.76 -13.22
N CYS A 242 -9.40 4.84 -12.75
CA CYS A 242 -9.11 5.47 -11.47
C CYS A 242 -10.03 4.91 -10.39
N ILE A 243 -9.55 4.80 -9.15
CA ILE A 243 -10.35 4.20 -8.08
C ILE A 243 -11.22 5.21 -7.31
N SER A 244 -11.09 6.52 -7.63
CA SER A 244 -11.89 7.62 -7.07
C SER A 244 -11.86 8.83 -8.01
N GLU A 245 -12.81 9.75 -7.84
CA GLU A 245 -12.79 11.04 -8.54
C GLU A 245 -11.57 11.88 -8.11
N CYS A 246 -11.18 11.79 -6.85
CA CYS A 246 -9.97 12.40 -6.34
C CYS A 246 -8.73 11.89 -7.10
N SER A 247 -8.55 10.57 -7.21
CA SER A 247 -7.42 9.99 -7.95
C SER A 247 -7.44 10.35 -9.43
N ARG A 248 -8.63 10.43 -10.06
CA ARG A 248 -8.79 10.85 -11.44
C ARG A 248 -8.37 12.31 -11.64
N THR A 249 -8.83 13.19 -10.76
CA THR A 249 -8.52 14.62 -10.81
C THR A 249 -7.03 14.87 -10.57
N ASP A 250 -6.45 14.19 -9.59
CA ASP A 250 -5.02 14.26 -9.28
C ASP A 250 -4.15 13.78 -10.45
N LEU A 251 -4.53 12.65 -11.07
CA LEU A 251 -3.81 12.14 -12.24
C LEU A 251 -3.93 13.12 -13.42
N GLN A 252 -5.11 13.66 -13.67
CA GLN A 252 -5.33 14.63 -14.74
C GLN A 252 -4.47 15.88 -14.56
N ALA A 253 -4.40 16.41 -13.34
CA ALA A 253 -3.55 17.56 -13.00
C ALA A 253 -2.06 17.22 -13.24
N LEU A 254 -1.59 16.08 -12.74
CA LEU A 254 -0.21 15.64 -12.91
C LEU A 254 0.17 15.47 -14.39
N LEU A 255 -0.69 14.84 -15.19
CA LEU A 255 -0.42 14.65 -16.61
C LEU A 255 -0.40 15.98 -17.38
N GLY A 256 -1.24 16.94 -16.96
CA GLY A 256 -1.20 18.31 -17.47
C GLY A 256 0.12 19.02 -17.15
N GLU A 257 0.60 18.92 -15.92
CA GLU A 257 1.91 19.46 -15.49
C GLU A 257 3.09 18.81 -16.23
N LEU A 258 2.99 17.51 -16.52
CA LEU A 258 4.01 16.78 -17.29
C LEU A 258 3.95 17.05 -18.80
N GLY A 259 2.92 17.74 -19.28
CA GLY A 259 2.73 18.03 -20.70
C GLY A 259 2.50 16.77 -21.56
N THR A 260 1.91 15.72 -20.98
CA THR A 260 1.64 14.46 -21.65
C THR A 260 0.20 14.43 -22.20
N PRO A 261 -0.12 13.48 -23.13
CA PRO A 261 -1.50 13.27 -23.53
C PRO A 261 -2.39 12.91 -22.36
N LEU A 262 -3.66 13.25 -22.44
CA LEU A 262 -4.69 12.83 -21.48
C LEU A 262 -5.42 11.61 -22.07
N PRO A 263 -5.18 10.39 -21.58
CA PRO A 263 -5.96 9.21 -21.97
C PRO A 263 -7.41 9.34 -21.47
N ASN A 264 -8.32 8.52 -22.00
CA ASN A 264 -9.63 8.39 -21.39
C ASN A 264 -9.50 7.92 -19.95
N MET A 265 -10.27 8.51 -19.03
CA MET A 265 -10.24 8.18 -17.61
C MET A 265 -11.65 7.91 -17.11
N SER A 266 -11.85 6.75 -16.51
CA SER A 266 -13.10 6.37 -15.86
C SER A 266 -12.87 6.05 -14.40
N VAL A 267 -13.87 6.30 -13.56
CA VAL A 267 -13.80 5.96 -12.14
C VAL A 267 -14.56 4.67 -11.89
N ILE A 268 -13.93 3.78 -11.11
CA ILE A 268 -14.53 2.54 -10.65
C ILE A 268 -14.38 2.43 -9.13
N LYS A 269 -15.44 1.99 -8.46
CA LYS A 269 -15.38 1.71 -7.01
C LYS A 269 -14.78 0.33 -6.79
N LEU A 270 -13.89 0.21 -5.82
CA LEU A 270 -13.30 -1.07 -5.44
C LEU A 270 -14.29 -1.93 -4.66
N GLY A 271 -14.11 -3.25 -4.72
CA GLY A 271 -14.79 -4.18 -3.83
C GLY A 271 -14.38 -3.94 -2.37
N CYS A 272 -15.35 -4.09 -1.47
CA CYS A 272 -15.13 -3.90 -0.02
C CYS A 272 -15.84 -4.97 0.82
N GLN A 273 -16.43 -5.96 0.16
CA GLN A 273 -17.09 -7.06 0.87
C GLN A 273 -16.07 -7.80 1.73
N LEU A 274 -16.38 -7.91 3.03
CA LEU A 274 -15.58 -8.70 3.95
C LEU A 274 -15.76 -10.20 3.65
N PRO A 275 -14.72 -11.01 3.87
CA PRO A 275 -14.85 -12.46 3.70
C PRO A 275 -15.78 -13.05 4.76
N ASP A 276 -16.44 -14.15 4.39
CA ASP A 276 -17.24 -14.93 5.33
C ASP A 276 -16.35 -15.50 6.45
N ILE A 277 -16.88 -15.51 7.66
CA ILE A 277 -16.19 -16.08 8.83
C ILE A 277 -16.37 -17.62 8.79
N ALA A 278 -15.54 -18.25 7.98
CA ALA A 278 -15.66 -19.69 7.69
C ALA A 278 -14.85 -20.61 8.65
N THR A 279 -14.12 -20.06 9.62
CA THR A 279 -13.25 -20.86 10.51
C THR A 279 -13.57 -20.63 11.98
N ASP A 280 -13.62 -21.71 12.76
CA ASP A 280 -13.78 -21.66 14.23
C ASP A 280 -12.44 -21.37 14.95
N VAL A 281 -11.33 -21.42 14.23
CA VAL A 281 -10.00 -21.14 14.79
C VAL A 281 -9.75 -19.64 14.79
N ILE A 282 -9.66 -19.06 15.98
CA ILE A 282 -9.38 -17.63 16.22
C ILE A 282 -7.99 -17.51 16.82
N ALA A 283 -7.20 -16.55 16.34
CA ALA A 283 -5.91 -16.25 16.94
C ALA A 283 -6.07 -15.81 18.42
N SER A 284 -5.15 -16.22 19.29
CA SER A 284 -5.21 -15.94 20.72
C SER A 284 -5.30 -14.44 21.03
N ASP A 285 -4.55 -13.61 20.28
CA ASP A 285 -4.51 -12.17 20.47
C ASP A 285 -5.84 -11.51 20.06
N VAL A 286 -6.54 -12.06 19.07
CA VAL A 286 -7.87 -11.63 18.67
C VAL A 286 -8.90 -12.06 19.70
N THR A 287 -8.84 -13.34 20.15
CA THR A 287 -9.74 -13.86 21.19
C THR A 287 -9.70 -12.99 22.46
N ALA A 288 -8.52 -12.52 22.85
CA ALA A 288 -8.34 -11.66 24.03
C ALA A 288 -9.03 -10.28 23.90
N LEU A 289 -9.41 -9.87 22.70
CA LEU A 289 -10.10 -8.59 22.42
C LEU A 289 -11.61 -8.74 22.31
N LEU A 290 -12.13 -9.90 21.90
CA LEU A 290 -13.56 -10.06 21.57
C LEU A 290 -14.51 -9.78 22.75
N GLY A 291 -14.03 -9.88 24.00
CA GLY A 291 -14.80 -9.55 25.22
C GLY A 291 -14.56 -8.13 25.75
N ARG A 292 -13.80 -7.28 25.05
CA ARG A 292 -13.41 -5.95 25.50
C ARG A 292 -13.97 -4.86 24.59
N ARG A 293 -14.15 -3.65 25.13
CA ARG A 293 -14.46 -2.46 24.32
C ARG A 293 -13.20 -2.00 23.62
N PHE A 294 -13.23 -1.86 22.29
CA PHE A 294 -12.09 -1.35 21.53
C PHE A 294 -12.51 -0.55 20.30
N VAL A 295 -11.65 0.40 19.94
CA VAL A 295 -11.68 1.16 18.67
C VAL A 295 -10.71 0.51 17.72
N LEU A 296 -11.11 0.27 16.48
CA LEU A 296 -10.32 -0.45 15.48
C LEU A 296 -9.74 0.50 14.42
N PHE A 297 -8.45 0.39 14.15
CA PHE A 297 -7.80 1.01 13.00
C PHE A 297 -7.00 -0.02 12.20
N VAL A 298 -7.39 -0.20 10.95
CA VAL A 298 -6.78 -1.19 10.03
C VAL A 298 -5.95 -0.46 9.00
N SER A 299 -4.64 -0.56 9.08
CA SER A 299 -3.72 -0.07 8.03
C SER A 299 -2.27 -0.44 8.33
N THR A 300 -1.40 -0.41 7.32
CA THR A 300 0.06 -0.39 7.55
C THR A 300 0.40 0.82 8.43
N ILE A 301 1.27 0.61 9.43
CA ILE A 301 1.69 1.69 10.33
C ILE A 301 2.76 2.52 9.61
N GLU A 302 2.34 3.63 9.00
CA GLU A 302 3.19 4.55 8.25
C GLU A 302 2.74 6.00 8.46
N ARG A 303 3.61 6.97 8.16
CA ARG A 303 3.32 8.41 8.39
C ARG A 303 2.01 8.86 7.75
N ARG A 304 1.75 8.45 6.51
CA ARG A 304 0.55 8.84 5.76
C ARG A 304 -0.74 8.38 6.44
N LYS A 305 -0.72 7.22 7.08
CA LYS A 305 -1.88 6.66 7.80
C LYS A 305 -2.16 7.33 9.14
N ASN A 306 -1.21 8.15 9.63
CA ASN A 306 -1.40 9.08 10.74
C ASN A 306 -1.82 8.44 12.08
N HIS A 307 -1.23 7.29 12.41
CA HIS A 307 -1.42 6.65 13.72
C HIS A 307 -1.05 7.58 14.87
N GLU A 308 -0.15 8.53 14.59
CA GLU A 308 0.31 9.52 15.56
C GLU A 308 -0.82 10.40 16.09
N THR A 309 -1.76 10.83 15.24
CA THR A 309 -2.93 11.61 15.67
C THR A 309 -3.77 10.85 16.69
N LEU A 310 -4.00 9.56 16.48
CA LEU A 310 -4.76 8.73 17.44
C LEU A 310 -3.99 8.51 18.74
N TYR A 311 -2.69 8.25 18.66
CA TYR A 311 -1.83 8.16 19.84
C TYR A 311 -1.90 9.46 20.66
N ARG A 312 -1.75 10.61 20.01
CA ARG A 312 -1.83 11.92 20.68
C ARG A 312 -3.22 12.25 21.21
N ALA A 313 -4.29 11.85 20.51
CA ALA A 313 -5.65 12.00 21.00
C ALA A 313 -5.86 11.18 22.29
N TYR A 314 -5.39 9.93 22.33
CA TYR A 314 -5.48 9.10 23.53
C TYR A 314 -4.63 9.64 24.68
N THR A 315 -3.42 10.14 24.43
CA THR A 315 -2.63 10.78 25.50
C THR A 315 -3.34 11.98 26.09
N ARG A 316 -4.01 12.82 25.26
CA ARG A 316 -4.81 13.96 25.73
C ARG A 316 -6.00 13.51 26.61
N LEU A 317 -6.69 12.45 26.22
CA LEU A 317 -7.80 11.91 27.01
C LEU A 317 -7.33 11.40 28.38
N VAL A 318 -6.20 10.69 28.42
CA VAL A 318 -5.59 10.24 29.67
C VAL A 318 -5.16 11.43 30.54
N ASP A 319 -4.50 12.42 29.95
CA ASP A 319 -4.04 13.62 30.66
C ASP A 319 -5.23 14.48 31.17
N ALA A 320 -6.39 14.39 30.50
CA ALA A 320 -7.65 15.00 30.97
C ALA A 320 -8.35 14.20 32.09
N GLY A 321 -7.78 13.06 32.51
CA GLY A 321 -8.31 12.23 33.61
C GLY A 321 -9.35 11.19 33.20
N GLU A 322 -9.48 10.89 31.90
CA GLU A 322 -10.38 9.83 31.44
C GLU A 322 -9.85 8.44 31.84
N THR A 323 -10.64 7.68 32.59
CA THR A 323 -10.21 6.40 33.17
C THR A 323 -10.84 5.18 32.49
N ASN A 324 -11.94 5.35 31.74
CA ASN A 324 -12.70 4.25 31.13
C ASN A 324 -12.60 4.27 29.61
N LEU A 325 -11.40 4.47 29.09
CA LEU A 325 -11.16 4.50 27.65
C LEU A 325 -11.22 3.08 27.06
N PRO A 326 -11.88 2.89 25.90
CA PRO A 326 -11.76 1.67 25.11
C PRO A 326 -10.31 1.43 24.70
N LEU A 327 -9.93 0.19 24.45
CA LEU A 327 -8.65 -0.09 23.80
C LEU A 327 -8.61 0.55 22.41
N LEU A 328 -7.45 1.03 22.00
CA LEU A 328 -7.18 1.40 20.61
C LEU A 328 -6.37 0.28 19.96
N VAL A 329 -6.95 -0.38 18.97
CA VAL A 329 -6.34 -1.55 18.33
C VAL A 329 -5.89 -1.18 16.92
N PHE A 330 -4.59 -1.21 16.68
CA PHE A 330 -3.98 -1.04 15.36
C PHE A 330 -3.72 -2.40 14.73
N VAL A 331 -4.32 -2.66 13.60
CA VAL A 331 -4.13 -3.90 12.83
C VAL A 331 -3.31 -3.59 11.57
N GLY A 332 -2.07 -4.07 11.55
CA GLY A 332 -1.18 -3.89 10.41
C GLY A 332 0.29 -4.06 10.75
N MET A 333 1.11 -4.12 9.72
CA MET A 333 2.55 -4.22 9.88
C MET A 333 3.21 -2.85 10.01
N PRO A 334 4.28 -2.71 10.82
CA PRO A 334 5.11 -1.52 10.78
C PRO A 334 5.68 -1.29 9.39
N GLY A 335 5.44 -0.10 8.85
CA GLY A 335 5.98 0.37 7.59
C GLY A 335 7.21 1.25 7.81
N TRP A 336 7.26 2.36 7.13
CA TRP A 336 8.42 3.25 7.12
C TRP A 336 8.16 4.57 7.87
N GLY A 337 9.24 5.17 8.38
CA GLY A 337 9.22 6.51 8.98
C GLY A 337 8.46 6.58 10.30
N VAL A 338 8.35 5.48 11.05
CA VAL A 338 7.53 5.38 12.27
C VAL A 338 8.30 4.90 13.52
N ASN A 339 9.63 4.93 13.47
CA ASN A 339 10.44 4.41 14.58
C ASN A 339 10.16 5.14 15.91
N ASP A 340 9.99 6.47 15.88
CA ASP A 340 9.71 7.26 17.07
C ASP A 340 8.32 6.95 17.61
N LEU A 341 7.31 6.92 16.75
CA LEU A 341 5.96 6.49 17.13
C LEU A 341 5.95 5.08 17.74
N MET A 342 6.69 4.12 17.15
CA MET A 342 6.77 2.76 17.69
C MET A 342 7.44 2.71 19.07
N ALA A 343 8.37 3.63 19.36
CA ALA A 343 8.96 3.78 20.67
C ALA A 343 7.94 4.37 21.66
N ASP A 344 7.20 5.40 21.26
CA ASP A 344 6.14 6.02 22.06
C ASP A 344 5.05 4.99 22.41
N LEU A 345 4.53 4.27 21.43
CA LEU A 345 3.50 3.22 21.63
C LEU A 345 3.95 2.13 22.61
N ARG A 346 5.26 1.85 22.66
CA ARG A 346 5.82 0.82 23.53
C ARG A 346 6.10 1.30 24.95
N PHE A 347 6.53 2.56 25.12
CA PHE A 347 7.14 3.02 26.36
C PHE A 347 6.35 4.11 27.08
N ASP A 348 5.43 4.82 26.43
CA ASP A 348 4.63 5.85 27.09
C ASP A 348 3.71 5.20 28.15
N PRO A 349 3.91 5.49 29.45
CA PRO A 349 3.14 4.88 30.53
C PRO A 349 1.64 5.20 30.47
N ARG A 350 1.24 6.29 29.78
CA ARG A 350 -0.15 6.71 29.63
C ARG A 350 -0.93 5.79 28.70
N THR A 351 -0.29 5.28 27.63
CA THR A 351 -0.99 4.61 26.53
C THR A 351 -0.53 3.17 26.25
N LYS A 352 0.62 2.73 26.81
CA LYS A 352 1.18 1.38 26.55
C LYS A 352 0.21 0.23 26.82
N ASP A 353 -0.72 0.40 27.78
CA ASP A 353 -1.71 -0.61 28.15
C ASP A 353 -3.07 -0.39 27.42
N LEU A 354 -3.28 0.78 26.84
CA LEU A 354 -4.47 1.17 26.09
C LEU A 354 -4.36 0.92 24.59
N ILE A 355 -3.14 1.01 24.00
CA ILE A 355 -2.94 0.83 22.56
C ILE A 355 -2.36 -0.56 22.32
N LYS A 356 -2.99 -1.33 21.45
CA LYS A 356 -2.60 -2.70 21.09
C LYS A 356 -2.26 -2.78 19.61
N LEU A 357 -1.16 -3.47 19.29
CA LEU A 357 -0.71 -3.71 17.93
C LEU A 357 -0.95 -5.18 17.58
N LEU A 358 -1.67 -5.43 16.50
CA LEU A 358 -1.88 -6.76 15.95
C LEU A 358 -1.21 -6.85 14.57
N HIS A 359 -0.38 -7.85 14.41
CA HIS A 359 0.31 -8.14 13.17
C HIS A 359 -0.15 -9.49 12.60
N HIS A 360 -0.08 -9.63 11.28
CA HIS A 360 -0.41 -10.90 10.60
C HIS A 360 -1.84 -11.42 10.87
N VAL A 361 -2.80 -10.53 11.04
CA VAL A 361 -4.21 -10.88 11.19
C VAL A 361 -4.73 -11.41 9.85
N ASN A 362 -5.34 -12.60 9.86
CA ASN A 362 -5.97 -13.18 8.67
C ASN A 362 -7.34 -12.52 8.39
N ASP A 363 -7.88 -12.74 7.21
CA ASP A 363 -9.13 -12.12 6.77
C ASP A 363 -10.33 -12.47 7.65
N ALA A 364 -10.44 -13.71 8.14
CA ALA A 364 -11.54 -14.13 9.02
C ALA A 364 -11.46 -13.44 10.40
N ASP A 365 -10.25 -13.36 10.97
CA ASP A 365 -10.02 -12.65 12.23
C ASP A 365 -10.21 -11.14 12.07
N LEU A 366 -9.83 -10.58 10.93
CA LEU A 366 -10.08 -9.18 10.61
C LEU A 366 -11.59 -8.89 10.53
N ALA A 367 -12.37 -9.74 9.88
CA ALA A 367 -13.82 -9.61 9.83
C ALA A 367 -14.45 -9.66 11.23
N ARG A 368 -13.96 -10.56 12.12
CA ARG A 368 -14.37 -10.60 13.53
C ARG A 368 -14.05 -9.32 14.29
N LEU A 369 -12.83 -8.79 14.07
CA LEU A 369 -12.44 -7.52 14.70
C LEU A 369 -13.36 -6.37 14.27
N TYR A 370 -13.70 -6.26 12.98
CA TYR A 370 -14.68 -5.29 12.52
C TYR A 370 -16.03 -5.48 13.21
N GLN A 371 -16.56 -6.71 13.29
CA GLN A 371 -17.86 -6.99 13.89
C GLN A 371 -17.93 -6.64 15.38
N HIS A 372 -16.83 -6.84 16.14
CA HIS A 372 -16.80 -6.65 17.59
C HIS A 372 -16.26 -5.29 18.01
N ALA A 373 -15.70 -4.51 17.10
CA ALA A 373 -15.24 -3.16 17.40
C ALA A 373 -16.40 -2.29 17.87
N LEU A 374 -16.15 -1.41 18.85
CA LEU A 374 -17.08 -0.35 19.26
C LEU A 374 -17.34 0.59 18.06
N MET A 375 -16.28 0.97 17.40
CA MET A 375 -16.27 1.80 16.20
C MET A 375 -14.92 1.64 15.49
N THR A 376 -14.83 2.17 14.28
CA THR A 376 -13.56 2.24 13.55
C THR A 376 -13.09 3.68 13.41
N VAL A 377 -11.80 3.85 13.19
CA VAL A 377 -11.18 5.17 12.97
C VAL A 377 -10.26 5.14 11.75
N PHE A 378 -10.18 6.25 11.00
CA PHE A 378 -9.34 6.34 9.81
C PHE A 378 -8.75 7.74 9.61
N PRO A 379 -7.68 8.14 10.32
CA PRO A 379 -7.14 9.50 10.36
C PRO A 379 -6.15 9.81 9.23
N SER A 380 -6.13 9.04 8.15
CA SER A 380 -5.13 9.16 7.08
C SER A 380 -5.00 10.59 6.54
N LEU A 381 -3.76 11.00 6.26
CA LEU A 381 -3.45 12.32 5.71
C LEU A 381 -3.83 12.45 4.24
N TYR A 382 -3.81 11.37 3.50
CA TYR A 382 -4.21 11.30 2.09
C TYR A 382 -4.44 9.86 1.63
N GLU A 383 -5.45 9.63 0.79
CA GLU A 383 -5.78 8.30 0.25
C GLU A 383 -6.22 8.36 -1.21
N GLY A 384 -5.94 7.29 -1.95
CA GLY A 384 -6.53 7.08 -3.28
C GLY A 384 -7.96 6.56 -3.23
N TRP A 385 -8.35 5.82 -2.15
CA TRP A 385 -9.70 5.34 -1.91
C TRP A 385 -10.05 5.40 -0.42
N GLY A 386 -9.57 4.52 0.40
CA GLY A 386 -9.96 4.37 1.81
C GLY A 386 -10.69 3.05 2.02
N LEU A 387 -10.09 1.96 1.54
CA LEU A 387 -10.68 0.62 1.66
C LEU A 387 -11.14 0.27 3.08
N PRO A 388 -10.39 0.58 4.18
CA PRO A 388 -10.86 0.29 5.53
C PRO A 388 -12.12 1.06 5.95
N VAL A 389 -12.38 2.24 5.37
CA VAL A 389 -13.64 2.97 5.58
C VAL A 389 -14.79 2.21 4.91
N ALA A 390 -14.61 1.78 3.67
CA ALA A 390 -15.60 0.97 2.96
C ALA A 390 -15.84 -0.39 3.67
N GLU A 391 -14.79 -1.04 4.17
CA GLU A 391 -14.89 -2.28 4.96
C GLU A 391 -15.62 -2.07 6.28
N SER A 392 -15.39 -0.93 6.96
CA SER A 392 -16.12 -0.55 8.16
C SER A 392 -17.62 -0.44 7.91
N LEU A 393 -18.00 0.28 6.86
CA LEU A 393 -19.39 0.44 6.45
C LEU A 393 -20.00 -0.91 6.03
N ALA A 394 -19.25 -1.76 5.33
CA ALA A 394 -19.67 -3.11 4.96
C ALA A 394 -19.91 -4.00 6.19
N ALA A 395 -19.16 -3.79 7.27
CA ALA A 395 -19.39 -4.43 8.57
C ALA A 395 -20.55 -3.81 9.36
N GLY A 396 -21.16 -2.75 8.86
CA GLY A 396 -22.21 -1.99 9.54
C GLY A 396 -21.71 -1.20 10.74
N LYS A 397 -20.42 -0.79 10.75
CA LYS A 397 -19.77 -0.12 11.87
C LYS A 397 -19.67 1.38 11.70
N CYS A 398 -19.93 2.09 12.81
CA CYS A 398 -19.69 3.51 12.90
C CYS A 398 -18.20 3.80 12.65
N CYS A 399 -17.91 4.79 11.81
CA CYS A 399 -16.54 5.17 11.45
C CYS A 399 -16.34 6.67 11.66
N LEU A 400 -15.20 7.03 12.30
CA LEU A 400 -14.69 8.39 12.35
C LEU A 400 -13.48 8.47 11.43
N ALA A 401 -13.52 9.31 10.39
CA ALA A 401 -12.48 9.37 9.39
C ALA A 401 -11.98 10.79 9.16
N SER A 402 -10.85 10.92 8.48
CA SER A 402 -10.37 12.23 8.03
C SER A 402 -11.22 12.75 6.86
N SER A 403 -11.32 14.08 6.77
CA SER A 403 -12.13 14.80 5.79
C SER A 403 -11.43 15.05 4.45
N VAL A 404 -10.34 14.31 4.14
CA VAL A 404 -9.45 14.64 3.02
C VAL A 404 -9.48 13.62 1.89
N ALA A 405 -9.09 14.09 0.70
CA ALA A 405 -8.91 13.29 -0.50
C ALA A 405 -10.17 12.48 -0.87
N SER A 406 -10.02 11.20 -1.18
CA SER A 406 -11.12 10.31 -1.58
C SER A 406 -11.97 9.79 -0.41
N ILE A 407 -11.60 10.04 0.84
CA ILE A 407 -12.29 9.47 2.01
C ILE A 407 -13.77 9.87 2.06
N PRO A 408 -14.16 11.16 1.81
CA PRO A 408 -15.57 11.54 1.72
C PRO A 408 -16.33 10.90 0.55
N GLU A 409 -15.66 10.53 -0.55
CA GLU A 409 -16.30 9.81 -1.66
C GLU A 409 -16.72 8.38 -1.24
N VAL A 410 -15.98 7.78 -0.32
CA VAL A 410 -16.25 6.44 0.20
C VAL A 410 -17.35 6.46 1.24
N GLY A 411 -17.23 7.36 2.22
CA GLY A 411 -18.08 7.38 3.41
C GLY A 411 -19.38 8.15 3.24
N GLY A 412 -19.40 9.16 2.35
CA GLY A 412 -20.56 10.02 2.15
C GLY A 412 -21.08 10.60 3.47
N GLU A 413 -22.39 10.58 3.67
CA GLU A 413 -23.05 11.04 4.91
C GLU A 413 -23.08 9.98 6.02
N LEU A 414 -22.63 8.75 5.73
CA LEU A 414 -22.62 7.65 6.68
C LEU A 414 -21.43 7.68 7.64
N VAL A 415 -20.43 8.52 7.36
CA VAL A 415 -19.19 8.66 8.13
C VAL A 415 -19.12 10.05 8.74
N ASP A 416 -18.56 10.16 9.91
CA ASP A 416 -18.23 11.44 10.52
C ASP A 416 -16.78 11.81 10.22
N TYR A 417 -16.53 13.10 9.98
CA TYR A 417 -15.25 13.57 9.49
C TYR A 417 -14.59 14.57 10.43
N VAL A 418 -13.25 14.44 10.55
CA VAL A 418 -12.41 15.37 11.31
C VAL A 418 -11.17 15.70 10.47
N ASP A 419 -10.65 16.91 10.58
CA ASP A 419 -9.36 17.27 9.98
C ASP A 419 -8.25 16.35 10.53
N PRO A 420 -7.47 15.66 9.69
CA PRO A 420 -6.45 14.74 10.16
C PRO A 420 -5.32 15.38 10.98
N TRP A 421 -5.18 16.69 10.94
CA TRP A 421 -4.19 17.43 11.70
C TRP A 421 -4.71 17.98 13.04
N ASP A 422 -6.02 18.00 13.26
CA ASP A 422 -6.64 18.48 14.48
C ASP A 422 -6.76 17.40 15.56
N VAL A 423 -5.65 17.15 16.25
CA VAL A 423 -5.58 16.17 17.36
C VAL A 423 -6.61 16.46 18.45
N GLN A 424 -6.95 17.74 18.70
CA GLN A 424 -7.93 18.12 19.72
C GLN A 424 -9.32 17.69 19.29
N ALA A 425 -9.73 17.98 18.08
CA ALA A 425 -11.03 17.58 17.55
C ALA A 425 -11.16 16.03 17.50
N TRP A 426 -10.09 15.30 17.18
CA TRP A 426 -10.07 13.84 17.27
C TRP A 426 -10.31 13.35 18.69
N ALA A 427 -9.63 13.92 19.69
CA ALA A 427 -9.83 13.55 21.11
C ALA A 427 -11.25 13.83 21.57
N GLU A 428 -11.77 15.04 21.29
CA GLU A 428 -13.12 15.46 21.66
C GLU A 428 -14.19 14.59 21.00
N ARG A 429 -14.03 14.27 19.72
CA ARG A 429 -14.99 13.46 18.99
C ARG A 429 -14.97 12.01 19.45
N LEU A 430 -13.81 11.42 19.72
CA LEU A 430 -13.68 10.09 20.30
C LEU A 430 -14.35 10.02 21.69
N ARG A 431 -14.05 10.98 22.55
CA ARG A 431 -14.70 11.09 23.87
C ARG A 431 -16.22 11.13 23.72
N TRP A 432 -16.72 11.96 22.83
CA TRP A 432 -18.15 12.09 22.60
C TRP A 432 -18.79 10.74 22.21
N TYR A 433 -18.15 9.94 21.34
CA TYR A 433 -18.62 8.60 20.99
C TYR A 433 -18.64 7.64 22.19
N PHE A 434 -17.61 7.72 23.04
CA PHE A 434 -17.51 6.84 24.21
C PHE A 434 -18.62 7.13 25.23
N ASP A 435 -19.04 8.38 25.32
CA ASP A 435 -20.10 8.86 26.23
C ASP A 435 -21.52 8.69 25.63
N ASN A 436 -21.64 8.46 24.31
CA ASN A 436 -22.93 8.38 23.62
C ASN A 436 -23.12 7.04 22.85
N PRO A 437 -23.15 5.88 23.52
CA PRO A 437 -23.26 4.58 22.87
C PRO A 437 -24.60 4.36 22.14
N SER A 438 -25.69 4.99 22.56
CA SER A 438 -26.98 4.95 21.88
C SER A 438 -26.88 5.57 20.47
N TRP A 439 -26.19 6.70 20.35
CA TRP A 439 -25.98 7.34 19.06
C TRP A 439 -25.12 6.48 18.12
N VAL A 440 -24.09 5.80 18.68
CA VAL A 440 -23.29 4.83 17.88
C VAL A 440 -24.18 3.73 17.32
N ALA A 441 -25.10 3.18 18.15
CA ALA A 441 -26.04 2.14 17.73
C ALA A 441 -27.03 2.65 16.66
N GLU A 442 -27.55 3.87 16.79
CA GLU A 442 -28.41 4.50 15.81
C GLU A 442 -27.68 4.70 14.46
N LYS A 443 -26.43 5.18 14.50
CA LYS A 443 -25.58 5.35 13.31
C LYS A 443 -25.28 4.00 12.65
N GLU A 444 -24.99 2.95 13.42
CA GLU A 444 -24.79 1.60 12.87
C GLU A 444 -26.06 1.04 12.22
N ALA A 445 -27.24 1.31 12.79
CA ALA A 445 -28.52 0.93 12.19
C ALA A 445 -28.76 1.66 10.86
N LEU A 446 -28.43 2.96 10.82
CA LEU A 446 -28.50 3.76 9.59
C LEU A 446 -27.54 3.21 8.51
N ILE A 447 -26.30 2.87 8.87
CA ILE A 447 -25.32 2.29 7.95
C ILE A 447 -25.84 0.96 7.39
N LYS A 448 -26.31 0.06 8.23
CA LYS A 448 -26.87 -1.24 7.82
C LYS A 448 -28.06 -1.12 6.87
N GLY A 449 -28.87 -0.08 7.03
CA GLY A 449 -30.04 0.16 6.17
C GLY A 449 -29.75 0.87 4.84
N ASN A 450 -28.61 1.59 4.73
CA ASN A 450 -28.35 2.47 3.59
C ASN A 450 -27.03 2.20 2.84
N TYR A 451 -26.11 1.41 3.41
CA TYR A 451 -24.85 1.09 2.74
C TYR A 451 -24.94 -0.24 2.02
N GLU A 452 -24.72 -0.21 0.71
CA GLU A 452 -24.63 -1.41 -0.13
C GLU A 452 -23.14 -1.68 -0.49
N PRO A 453 -22.52 -2.72 0.09
CA PRO A 453 -21.13 -3.02 -0.19
C PRO A 453 -20.92 -3.45 -1.64
N MET A 454 -19.93 -2.86 -2.33
CA MET A 454 -19.50 -3.35 -3.63
C MET A 454 -18.84 -4.71 -3.47
N SER A 455 -19.39 -5.74 -4.12
CA SER A 455 -18.74 -7.05 -4.13
C SER A 455 -17.52 -7.07 -5.07
N TRP A 456 -16.51 -7.90 -4.74
CA TRP A 456 -15.34 -8.07 -5.59
C TRP A 456 -15.67 -8.57 -7.00
N PRO A 457 -16.56 -9.59 -7.17
CA PRO A 457 -16.99 -10.01 -8.50
C PRO A 457 -17.67 -8.90 -9.31
N LYS A 458 -18.49 -8.05 -8.66
CA LYS A 458 -19.15 -6.92 -9.34
C LYS A 458 -18.16 -5.86 -9.77
N CYS A 459 -17.18 -5.54 -8.93
CA CYS A 459 -16.08 -4.66 -9.30
C CYS A 459 -15.32 -5.20 -10.52
N ALA A 460 -14.94 -6.48 -10.50
CA ALA A 460 -14.26 -7.12 -11.61
C ALA A 460 -15.12 -7.13 -12.90
N GLU A 461 -16.42 -7.43 -12.79
CA GLU A 461 -17.36 -7.36 -13.91
C GLU A 461 -17.33 -6.00 -14.61
N ILE A 462 -17.38 -4.91 -13.84
CA ILE A 462 -17.31 -3.54 -14.37
C ILE A 462 -15.99 -3.31 -15.12
N VAL A 463 -14.87 -3.72 -14.53
CA VAL A 463 -13.54 -3.60 -15.14
C VAL A 463 -13.46 -4.35 -16.47
N PHE A 464 -13.91 -5.60 -16.49
CA PHE A 464 -13.90 -6.42 -17.70
C PHE A 464 -14.88 -5.89 -18.78
N SER A 465 -16.01 -5.29 -18.38
CA SER A 465 -16.92 -4.64 -19.30
C SER A 465 -16.25 -3.43 -19.97
N ARG A 466 -15.57 -2.58 -19.21
CA ARG A 466 -14.81 -1.45 -19.76
C ARG A 466 -13.74 -1.89 -20.75
N ALA A 467 -13.00 -2.95 -20.42
CA ALA A 467 -12.04 -3.52 -21.35
C ALA A 467 -12.70 -4.08 -22.63
N ALA A 468 -13.87 -4.70 -22.51
CA ALA A 468 -14.61 -5.22 -23.65
C ALA A 468 -15.16 -4.10 -24.57
N ASP A 469 -15.58 -2.97 -24.00
CA ASP A 469 -16.06 -1.81 -24.77
C ASP A 469 -14.99 -1.29 -25.74
N LEU A 470 -13.72 -1.32 -25.33
CA LEU A 470 -12.59 -0.94 -26.20
C LEU A 470 -12.36 -1.88 -27.38
N MET A 471 -12.82 -3.14 -27.32
CA MET A 471 -12.74 -4.05 -28.47
C MET A 471 -13.70 -3.66 -29.58
N ILE A 472 -14.80 -2.99 -29.24
CA ILE A 472 -15.90 -2.67 -30.15
C ILE A 472 -15.69 -1.27 -30.75
N ALA A 473 -15.01 -0.38 -30.03
CA ALA A 473 -14.77 0.99 -30.45
C ALA A 473 -14.02 1.04 -31.80
N PRO A 474 -14.48 1.85 -32.76
CA PRO A 474 -13.75 2.05 -34.01
C PRO A 474 -12.37 2.64 -33.70
N PRO A 475 -11.35 2.34 -34.53
CA PRO A 475 -10.01 2.91 -34.32
C PRO A 475 -10.12 4.45 -34.29
N ALA A 476 -9.56 5.07 -33.27
CA ALA A 476 -9.53 6.51 -33.13
C ALA A 476 -9.00 7.11 -34.44
N GLN A 477 -9.75 8.00 -35.09
CA GLN A 477 -9.30 8.72 -36.25
C GLN A 477 -7.98 9.42 -35.88
N LYS A 478 -6.93 9.09 -36.62
CA LYS A 478 -5.66 9.82 -36.50
C LYS A 478 -5.96 11.29 -36.64
N ALA A 479 -5.77 12.07 -35.60
CA ALA A 479 -5.75 13.52 -35.73
C ALA A 479 -4.66 13.84 -36.76
N THR A 480 -5.06 14.13 -37.97
CA THR A 480 -4.14 14.68 -38.99
C THR A 480 -3.74 16.05 -38.48
N GLY A 481 -2.58 16.11 -37.88
CA GLY A 481 -1.98 17.38 -37.48
C GLY A 481 -1.79 18.25 -38.70
N ARG A 482 -2.36 19.43 -38.62
CA ARG A 482 -1.88 20.61 -39.37
C ARG A 482 -0.89 21.35 -38.53
#